data_cba18ddefa7532fe364d7647b1127a51
#
_entry.id   cba18ddefa7532fe364d7647b1127a51
#
_cell.length_a   1.000
_cell.length_b   1.000
_cell.length_c   1.000
_cell.angle_alpha   90.00
_cell.angle_beta   90.00
_cell.angle_gamma   90.00
#
_symmetry.space_group_name_H-M   'P 1'
#
loop_
_entity.id
_entity.type
_entity.pdbx_description
1 polymer ?
#
loop_
_entity_poly.entity_id
_entity_poly.type
_entity_poly.pdbx_seq_one_letter_code
_entity_poly.pdbx_strand_id
1 'polypeptide(L)'
;MNYRICRMLALAIVSAALLCARSAGQEKTPDWSTVQIKVTKISGNIYMLEGQGGNIAASVGEDGIVIVDDEFAPLAEKIQAALKNLGVTDKPVRFVINTHYHGDHTGGNPPFATSGSTIIAQDNVRKRLVSGGTAGNGGSMKMEMKPAEKAALPIITFEHDVTVHLNGEDIRALHFPSGHTDGDAIIFFPKNNVVHMGDDFVRYGFPFIDVASGGSVQGMIDGVEKAAAQLPADVRVIPGHGVLSNLD
;
A
#
# COMPACT_ATOMS: atom_id res chain seq x y z
N MET A 1 12.68 -23.89 -62.88
CA MET A 1 13.20 -23.50 -61.57
C MET A 1 12.12 -23.86 -60.54
N ASN A 2 12.43 -24.80 -59.68
CA ASN A 2 11.47 -25.72 -59.03
C ASN A 2 10.56 -25.14 -57.99
N TYR A 3 9.27 -25.16 -58.19
CA TYR A 3 8.19 -24.81 -57.24
C TYR A 3 8.24 -25.58 -55.88
N ARG A 4 9.01 -26.66 -55.80
CA ARG A 4 9.20 -27.45 -54.57
C ARG A 4 10.14 -26.80 -53.57
N ILE A 5 11.09 -25.96 -54.02
CA ILE A 5 12.03 -25.26 -53.10
C ILE A 5 11.36 -24.06 -52.40
N CYS A 6 10.47 -23.36 -53.09
CA CYS A 6 9.71 -22.26 -52.48
C CYS A 6 8.72 -22.72 -51.39
N ARG A 7 8.16 -23.93 -51.49
CA ARG A 7 7.24 -24.46 -50.46
C ARG A 7 7.97 -24.91 -49.19
N MET A 8 9.20 -25.40 -49.31
CA MET A 8 9.98 -25.78 -48.12
C MET A 8 10.53 -24.56 -47.36
N LEU A 9 10.89 -23.49 -48.04
CA LEU A 9 11.29 -22.23 -47.38
C LEU A 9 10.13 -21.52 -46.69
N ALA A 10 8.93 -21.55 -47.26
CA ALA A 10 7.74 -20.95 -46.61
C ALA A 10 7.31 -21.71 -45.36
N LEU A 11 7.42 -23.04 -45.29
CA LEU A 11 7.12 -23.82 -44.09
C LEU A 11 8.18 -23.64 -42.98
N ALA A 12 9.45 -23.44 -43.32
CA ALA A 12 10.50 -23.20 -42.33
C ALA A 12 10.37 -21.83 -41.66
N ILE A 13 9.92 -20.81 -42.38
CA ILE A 13 9.71 -19.45 -41.83
C ILE A 13 8.49 -19.42 -40.91
N VAL A 14 7.42 -20.14 -41.23
CA VAL A 14 6.22 -20.22 -40.35
C VAL A 14 6.53 -21.00 -39.06
N SER A 15 7.36 -22.04 -39.12
CA SER A 15 7.77 -22.80 -37.94
C SER A 15 8.71 -22.02 -37.02
N ALA A 16 9.58 -21.15 -37.56
CA ALA A 16 10.47 -20.29 -36.79
C ALA A 16 9.70 -19.13 -36.11
N ALA A 17 8.65 -18.59 -36.75
CA ALA A 17 7.80 -17.55 -36.17
C ALA A 17 6.92 -18.06 -35.01
N LEU A 18 6.54 -19.33 -34.99
CA LEU A 18 5.77 -19.93 -33.89
C LEU A 18 6.64 -20.31 -32.68
N LEU A 19 7.97 -20.44 -32.82
CA LEU A 19 8.86 -20.69 -31.68
C LEU A 19 9.33 -19.41 -30.94
N CYS A 20 9.24 -18.23 -31.60
CA CYS A 20 9.56 -16.94 -30.93
C CYS A 20 8.42 -16.33 -30.10
N ALA A 21 7.22 -16.91 -30.14
CA ALA A 21 6.06 -16.36 -29.44
C ALA A 21 5.82 -16.95 -28.02
N ARG A 22 6.81 -17.63 -27.42
CA ARG A 22 6.70 -18.24 -26.09
C ARG A 22 7.85 -17.89 -25.17
N SER A 23 8.04 -16.60 -24.92
CA SER A 23 8.64 -16.14 -23.67
C SER A 23 8.00 -14.85 -23.24
N ALA A 24 6.68 -14.84 -23.08
CA ALA A 24 6.06 -13.99 -22.08
C ALA A 24 6.59 -14.56 -20.76
N GLY A 25 7.57 -13.90 -20.15
CA GLY A 25 8.09 -14.29 -18.85
C GLY A 25 6.90 -14.39 -17.90
N GLN A 26 6.62 -15.58 -17.40
CA GLN A 26 5.77 -15.74 -16.24
C GLN A 26 6.46 -14.94 -15.14
N GLU A 27 5.89 -13.81 -14.74
CA GLU A 27 6.28 -13.15 -13.51
C GLU A 27 6.19 -14.22 -12.42
N LYS A 28 7.34 -14.57 -11.84
CA LYS A 28 7.39 -15.54 -10.76
C LYS A 28 6.62 -14.91 -9.61
N THR A 29 5.49 -15.51 -9.24
CA THR A 29 4.81 -15.14 -7.99
C THR A 29 5.83 -15.13 -6.86
N PRO A 30 5.88 -14.08 -6.05
CA PRO A 30 6.81 -14.01 -4.92
C PRO A 30 6.66 -15.24 -4.01
N ASP A 31 7.78 -15.78 -3.53
CA ASP A 31 7.74 -16.81 -2.50
C ASP A 31 7.47 -16.18 -1.12
N TRP A 32 6.20 -16.02 -0.82
CA TRP A 32 5.73 -15.43 0.44
C TRP A 32 6.22 -16.17 1.68
N SER A 33 6.61 -17.45 1.57
CA SER A 33 7.09 -18.25 2.70
C SER A 33 8.40 -17.70 3.27
N THR A 34 9.25 -17.10 2.42
CA THR A 34 10.56 -16.55 2.78
C THR A 34 10.49 -15.16 3.39
N VAL A 35 9.39 -14.43 3.19
CA VAL A 35 9.24 -13.07 3.71
C VAL A 35 9.17 -13.09 5.23
N GLN A 36 9.98 -12.26 5.88
CA GLN A 36 9.97 -12.03 7.32
C GLN A 36 9.40 -10.65 7.60
N ILE A 37 8.54 -10.53 8.61
CA ILE A 37 8.05 -9.21 9.07
C ILE A 37 9.04 -8.68 10.10
N LYS A 38 9.76 -7.63 9.73
CA LYS A 38 10.64 -6.90 10.65
C LYS A 38 9.81 -5.88 11.42
N VAL A 39 9.97 -5.85 12.74
CA VAL A 39 9.26 -4.89 13.61
C VAL A 39 10.27 -3.94 14.25
N THR A 40 10.00 -2.65 14.14
CA THR A 40 10.80 -1.58 14.74
C THR A 40 9.91 -0.72 15.64
N LYS A 41 10.26 -0.59 16.92
CA LYS A 41 9.58 0.36 17.82
C LYS A 41 9.99 1.78 17.47
N ILE A 42 9.02 2.66 17.22
CA ILE A 42 9.27 4.03 16.80
C ILE A 42 9.18 5.01 17.97
N SER A 43 8.03 5.07 18.64
CA SER A 43 7.78 5.98 19.76
C SER A 43 6.60 5.47 20.58
N GLY A 44 6.69 5.55 21.91
CA GLY A 44 5.59 5.14 22.79
C GLY A 44 5.04 3.74 22.45
N ASN A 45 3.81 3.70 21.97
CA ASN A 45 3.12 2.49 21.53
C ASN A 45 3.01 2.35 19.99
N ILE A 46 3.79 3.12 19.25
CA ILE A 46 3.83 3.08 17.78
C ILE A 46 5.02 2.24 17.30
N TYR A 47 4.73 1.34 16.38
CA TYR A 47 5.67 0.44 15.73
C TYR A 47 5.58 0.57 14.21
N MET A 48 6.67 0.31 13.51
CA MET A 48 6.73 0.13 12.06
C MET A 48 6.99 -1.33 11.76
N LEU A 49 6.22 -1.91 10.85
CA LEU A 49 6.43 -3.26 10.32
C LEU A 49 6.86 -3.14 8.86
N GLU A 50 7.85 -3.93 8.49
CA GLU A 50 8.43 -3.99 7.13
C GLU A 50 8.36 -5.44 6.65
N GLY A 51 7.78 -5.66 5.48
CA GLY A 51 7.70 -6.98 4.84
C GLY A 51 8.06 -6.93 3.36
N GLN A 52 7.13 -7.18 2.46
CA GLN A 52 7.34 -7.16 1.01
C GLN A 52 6.59 -6.01 0.32
N GLY A 53 5.53 -5.51 0.92
CA GLY A 53 4.71 -4.40 0.43
C GLY A 53 5.09 -3.06 1.07
N GLY A 54 4.10 -2.19 1.18
CA GLY A 54 4.25 -0.93 1.88
C GLY A 54 4.50 -1.12 3.38
N ASN A 55 5.21 -0.17 3.99
CA ASN A 55 5.41 -0.15 5.42
C ASN A 55 4.07 -0.04 6.16
N ILE A 56 3.97 -0.72 7.29
CA ILE A 56 2.80 -0.64 8.17
C ILE A 56 3.17 0.17 9.40
N ALA A 57 2.34 1.15 9.80
CA ALA A 57 2.39 1.66 11.17
C ALA A 57 1.40 0.89 12.04
N ALA A 58 1.76 0.60 13.29
CA ALA A 58 0.88 -0.05 14.25
C ALA A 58 0.85 0.71 15.58
N SER A 59 -0.35 1.07 16.04
CA SER A 59 -0.61 1.50 17.42
C SER A 59 -1.08 0.29 18.22
N VAL A 60 -0.29 -0.13 19.21
CA VAL A 60 -0.50 -1.37 19.96
C VAL A 60 -0.68 -1.07 21.44
N GLY A 61 -1.81 -1.44 22.02
CA GLY A 61 -2.09 -1.16 23.44
C GLY A 61 -3.30 -1.91 23.99
N GLU A 62 -3.71 -1.54 25.20
CA GLU A 62 -4.77 -2.22 25.95
C GLU A 62 -6.14 -2.14 25.29
N ASP A 63 -6.40 -1.13 24.45
CA ASP A 63 -7.69 -1.00 23.74
C ASP A 63 -7.76 -1.85 22.48
N GLY A 64 -6.65 -2.46 22.07
CA GLY A 64 -6.49 -3.25 20.85
C GLY A 64 -5.42 -2.68 19.93
N ILE A 65 -5.48 -3.04 18.65
CA ILE A 65 -4.48 -2.65 17.67
C ILE A 65 -5.16 -1.88 16.52
N VAL A 66 -4.54 -0.78 16.11
CA VAL A 66 -4.81 -0.12 14.82
C VAL A 66 -3.57 -0.29 13.95
N ILE A 67 -3.75 -0.70 12.71
CA ILE A 67 -2.69 -0.67 11.71
C ILE A 67 -3.03 0.33 10.59
N VAL A 68 -1.98 0.91 10.02
CA VAL A 68 -2.03 1.72 8.79
C VAL A 68 -1.41 0.90 7.70
N ASP A 69 -2.19 0.57 6.68
CA ASP A 69 -1.90 -0.38 5.61
C ASP A 69 -1.73 -1.83 6.10
N ASP A 70 -1.70 -2.79 5.19
CA ASP A 70 -1.72 -4.21 5.54
C ASP A 70 -1.01 -5.13 4.54
N GLU A 71 -0.23 -4.55 3.64
CA GLU A 71 0.56 -5.25 2.62
C GLU A 71 -0.27 -6.21 1.74
N PHE A 72 0.18 -7.45 1.61
CA PHE A 72 -0.44 -8.48 0.78
C PHE A 72 -1.13 -9.55 1.61
N ALA A 73 -2.25 -10.09 1.12
CA ALA A 73 -3.02 -11.14 1.79
C ALA A 73 -2.19 -12.33 2.32
N PRO A 74 -1.21 -12.88 1.58
CA PRO A 74 -0.38 -13.99 2.09
C PRO A 74 0.49 -13.64 3.30
N LEU A 75 0.65 -12.36 3.64
CA LEU A 75 1.46 -11.90 4.77
C LEU A 75 0.63 -11.60 6.03
N ALA A 76 -0.70 -11.57 5.93
CA ALA A 76 -1.57 -11.18 7.04
C ALA A 76 -1.36 -12.02 8.31
N GLU A 77 -1.21 -13.33 8.19
CA GLU A 77 -0.92 -14.19 9.35
C GLU A 77 0.44 -13.87 9.99
N LYS A 78 1.45 -13.57 9.16
CA LYS A 78 2.79 -13.21 9.65
C LYS A 78 2.77 -11.83 10.32
N ILE A 79 2.02 -10.87 9.80
CA ILE A 79 1.80 -9.56 10.40
C ILE A 79 1.11 -9.70 11.76
N GLN A 80 0.02 -10.47 11.84
CA GLN A 80 -0.69 -10.74 13.09
C GLN A 80 0.21 -11.43 14.11
N ALA A 81 1.01 -12.42 13.69
CA ALA A 81 1.96 -13.09 14.56
C ALA A 81 3.04 -12.14 15.08
N ALA A 82 3.57 -11.27 14.22
CA ALA A 82 4.56 -10.26 14.60
C ALA A 82 4.01 -9.27 15.64
N LEU A 83 2.76 -8.81 15.46
CA LEU A 83 2.08 -7.93 16.42
C LEU A 83 1.83 -8.63 17.77
N LYS A 84 1.38 -9.89 17.75
CA LYS A 84 1.18 -10.69 18.96
C LYS A 84 2.50 -10.93 19.72
N ASN A 85 3.59 -11.15 19.01
CA ASN A 85 4.92 -11.41 19.60
C ASN A 85 5.51 -10.18 20.30
N LEU A 86 4.92 -8.99 20.16
CA LEU A 86 5.28 -7.82 20.95
C LEU A 86 4.96 -7.99 22.43
N GLY A 87 4.01 -8.88 22.78
CA GLY A 87 3.62 -9.14 24.16
C GLY A 87 2.94 -7.96 24.88
N VAL A 88 2.45 -6.97 24.11
CA VAL A 88 1.80 -5.76 24.66
C VAL A 88 0.32 -6.01 24.92
N THR A 89 -0.35 -6.74 24.01
CA THR A 89 -1.77 -7.07 24.13
C THR A 89 -2.07 -8.38 23.38
N ASP A 90 -3.08 -9.11 23.85
CA ASP A 90 -3.66 -10.26 23.16
C ASP A 90 -4.88 -9.87 22.31
N LYS A 91 -5.25 -8.59 22.30
CA LYS A 91 -6.39 -8.11 21.52
C LYS A 91 -6.07 -8.09 20.01
N PRO A 92 -7.08 -8.34 19.17
CA PRO A 92 -6.89 -8.36 17.71
C PRO A 92 -6.66 -6.96 17.14
N VAL A 93 -6.30 -6.92 15.85
CA VAL A 93 -6.38 -5.70 15.04
C VAL A 93 -7.85 -5.31 14.91
N ARG A 94 -8.21 -4.14 15.44
CA ARG A 94 -9.57 -3.60 15.42
C ARG A 94 -9.84 -2.77 14.19
N PHE A 95 -8.84 -1.98 13.77
CA PHE A 95 -8.96 -1.08 12.63
C PHE A 95 -7.75 -1.23 11.71
N VAL A 96 -8.01 -1.21 10.41
CA VAL A 96 -7.03 -1.01 9.34
C VAL A 96 -7.38 0.31 8.67
N ILE A 97 -6.43 1.24 8.58
CA ILE A 97 -6.59 2.50 7.88
C ILE A 97 -5.71 2.42 6.62
N ASN A 98 -6.30 2.39 5.44
CA ASN A 98 -5.51 2.38 4.21
C ASN A 98 -5.14 3.81 3.80
N THR A 99 -3.85 4.01 3.48
CA THR A 99 -3.32 5.29 2.98
C THR A 99 -3.82 5.58 1.57
N HIS A 100 -3.83 4.58 0.69
CA HIS A 100 -4.31 4.66 -0.68
C HIS A 100 -4.76 3.27 -1.18
N TYR A 101 -5.11 3.11 -2.47
CA TYR A 101 -5.79 1.91 -2.96
C TYR A 101 -4.87 0.83 -3.55
N HIS A 102 -3.56 1.03 -3.67
CA HIS A 102 -2.67 0.05 -4.28
C HIS A 102 -2.60 -1.26 -3.50
N GLY A 103 -2.38 -2.36 -4.25
CA GLY A 103 -2.52 -3.71 -3.71
C GLY A 103 -1.46 -4.13 -2.69
N ASP A 104 -0.33 -3.45 -2.64
CA ASP A 104 0.72 -3.63 -1.65
C ASP A 104 0.49 -2.84 -0.35
N HIS A 105 -0.63 -2.11 -0.27
CA HIS A 105 -1.12 -1.40 0.91
C HIS A 105 -2.51 -1.89 1.36
N THR A 106 -3.28 -2.52 0.46
CA THR A 106 -4.66 -2.95 0.72
C THR A 106 -4.88 -4.45 0.53
N GLY A 107 -3.85 -5.17 0.11
CA GLY A 107 -3.98 -6.60 -0.21
C GLY A 107 -4.32 -7.47 0.99
N GLY A 108 -3.98 -7.04 2.20
CA GLY A 108 -4.32 -7.69 3.46
C GLY A 108 -5.76 -7.42 3.94
N ASN A 109 -6.48 -6.47 3.35
CA ASN A 109 -7.86 -6.13 3.77
C ASN A 109 -8.77 -7.34 3.93
N PRO A 110 -8.85 -8.31 2.98
CA PRO A 110 -9.76 -9.45 3.13
C PRO A 110 -9.48 -10.32 4.37
N PRO A 111 -8.26 -10.80 4.62
CA PRO A 111 -7.99 -11.61 5.82
C PRO A 111 -8.15 -10.80 7.11
N PHE A 112 -7.79 -9.51 7.16
CA PHE A 112 -8.03 -8.68 8.36
C PHE A 112 -9.52 -8.46 8.60
N ALA A 113 -10.32 -8.14 7.58
CA ALA A 113 -11.77 -8.01 7.72
C ALA A 113 -12.43 -9.32 8.17
N THR A 114 -11.99 -10.45 7.62
CA THR A 114 -12.47 -11.79 8.03
C THR A 114 -12.12 -12.08 9.50
N SER A 115 -11.00 -11.56 9.99
CA SER A 115 -10.60 -11.66 11.41
C SER A 115 -11.32 -10.66 12.31
N GLY A 116 -12.25 -9.84 11.76
CA GLY A 116 -13.07 -8.90 12.51
C GLY A 116 -12.56 -7.46 12.54
N SER A 117 -11.54 -7.13 11.77
CA SER A 117 -11.08 -5.74 11.65
C SER A 117 -12.05 -4.89 10.84
N THR A 118 -12.18 -3.63 11.21
CA THR A 118 -12.90 -2.61 10.44
C THR A 118 -11.93 -1.88 9.53
N ILE A 119 -12.19 -1.90 8.22
CA ILE A 119 -11.38 -1.21 7.22
C ILE A 119 -11.89 0.21 7.07
N ILE A 120 -10.98 1.19 7.13
CA ILE A 120 -11.23 2.63 7.01
C ILE A 120 -10.37 3.17 5.88
N ALA A 121 -10.91 4.01 4.99
CA ALA A 121 -10.14 4.67 3.95
C ALA A 121 -10.85 5.91 3.42
N GLN A 122 -10.14 6.71 2.62
CA GLN A 122 -10.72 7.83 1.90
C GLN A 122 -11.74 7.33 0.85
N ASP A 123 -12.75 8.11 0.52
CA ASP A 123 -13.85 7.75 -0.38
C ASP A 123 -13.38 7.25 -1.76
N ASN A 124 -12.35 7.85 -2.34
CA ASN A 124 -11.84 7.44 -3.65
C ASN A 124 -11.10 6.10 -3.59
N VAL A 125 -10.45 5.76 -2.47
CA VAL A 125 -9.88 4.43 -2.25
C VAL A 125 -10.97 3.37 -2.40
N ARG A 126 -12.10 3.54 -1.72
CA ARG A 126 -13.22 2.61 -1.85
C ARG A 126 -13.78 2.58 -3.28
N LYS A 127 -13.95 3.73 -3.93
CA LYS A 127 -14.46 3.79 -5.32
C LYS A 127 -13.55 3.00 -6.26
N ARG A 128 -12.21 3.16 -6.14
CA ARG A 128 -11.24 2.43 -6.96
C ARG A 128 -11.21 0.94 -6.68
N LEU A 129 -11.27 0.54 -5.42
CA LEU A 129 -11.37 -0.88 -5.05
C LEU A 129 -12.65 -1.53 -5.60
N VAL A 130 -13.78 -0.82 -5.62
CA VAL A 130 -15.04 -1.32 -6.19
C VAL A 130 -14.96 -1.44 -7.72
N SER A 131 -14.42 -0.45 -8.40
CA SER A 131 -14.44 -0.41 -9.87
C SER A 131 -13.28 -1.17 -10.51
N GLY A 132 -12.16 -1.33 -9.83
CA GLY A 132 -10.89 -1.62 -10.47
C GLY A 132 -10.47 -0.48 -11.39
N GLY A 133 -9.65 -0.78 -12.36
CA GLY A 133 -9.19 0.22 -13.35
C GLY A 133 -7.75 -0.01 -13.77
N THR A 134 -7.05 1.07 -14.07
CA THR A 134 -5.64 1.02 -14.46
C THR A 134 -4.84 1.96 -13.56
N ALA A 135 -3.79 1.44 -12.91
CA ALA A 135 -2.75 2.25 -12.31
C ALA A 135 -1.66 2.52 -13.34
N GLY A 136 -1.06 3.72 -13.33
CA GLY A 136 -0.01 4.01 -14.31
C GLY A 136 0.50 5.45 -14.26
N ASN A 137 1.74 5.63 -14.72
CA ASN A 137 2.45 6.92 -14.69
C ASN A 137 2.16 7.84 -15.90
N GLY A 138 1.11 7.55 -16.67
CA GLY A 138 0.80 8.29 -17.91
C GLY A 138 1.69 7.93 -19.11
N GLY A 139 2.70 7.07 -18.91
CA GLY A 139 3.62 6.59 -19.94
C GLY A 139 3.45 5.11 -20.27
N SER A 140 4.56 4.39 -20.30
CA SER A 140 4.59 2.96 -20.63
C SER A 140 4.20 2.04 -19.48
N MET A 141 4.28 2.49 -18.22
CA MET A 141 3.89 1.70 -17.07
C MET A 141 2.39 1.74 -16.88
N LYS A 142 1.75 0.59 -16.99
CA LYS A 142 0.32 0.37 -16.77
C LYS A 142 0.13 -0.96 -16.06
N MET A 143 -0.64 -0.95 -14.99
CA MET A 143 -1.04 -2.13 -14.23
C MET A 143 -2.56 -2.20 -14.20
N GLU A 144 -3.12 -3.34 -14.57
CA GLU A 144 -4.56 -3.57 -14.47
C GLU A 144 -4.92 -3.92 -13.02
N MET A 145 -5.80 -3.12 -12.43
CA MET A 145 -6.35 -3.34 -11.10
C MET A 145 -7.74 -3.96 -11.23
N LYS A 146 -7.89 -5.20 -10.77
CA LYS A 146 -9.20 -5.86 -10.76
C LYS A 146 -10.08 -5.30 -9.65
N PRO A 147 -11.43 -5.30 -9.83
CA PRO A 147 -12.34 -5.04 -8.73
C PRO A 147 -12.03 -5.94 -7.54
N ALA A 148 -11.96 -5.34 -6.35
CA ALA A 148 -11.71 -6.06 -5.12
C ALA A 148 -12.95 -6.83 -4.67
N GLU A 149 -12.75 -7.93 -3.97
CA GLU A 149 -13.84 -8.66 -3.34
C GLU A 149 -14.49 -7.84 -2.21
N LYS A 150 -15.76 -8.16 -1.90
CA LYS A 150 -16.56 -7.39 -0.92
C LYS A 150 -15.85 -7.26 0.45
N ALA A 151 -15.16 -8.30 0.89
CA ALA A 151 -14.46 -8.31 2.17
C ALA A 151 -13.27 -7.33 2.21
N ALA A 152 -12.69 -7.00 1.05
CA ALA A 152 -11.59 -6.05 0.95
C ALA A 152 -12.03 -4.57 1.03
N LEU A 153 -13.33 -4.31 0.92
CA LEU A 153 -13.83 -2.94 0.80
C LEU A 153 -13.90 -2.22 2.15
N PRO A 154 -13.35 -1.00 2.26
CA PRO A 154 -13.54 -0.16 3.44
C PRO A 154 -15.02 0.02 3.77
N ILE A 155 -15.43 -0.23 5.02
CA ILE A 155 -16.81 -0.04 5.47
C ILE A 155 -17.04 1.30 6.15
N ILE A 156 -15.97 1.97 6.57
CA ILE A 156 -15.97 3.36 7.00
C ILE A 156 -15.15 4.14 5.98
N THR A 157 -15.74 5.19 5.43
CA THR A 157 -15.04 6.10 4.50
C THR A 157 -15.16 7.54 4.97
N PHE A 158 -14.23 8.37 4.51
CA PHE A 158 -14.22 9.81 4.79
C PHE A 158 -13.87 10.61 3.53
N GLU A 159 -14.37 11.83 3.46
CA GLU A 159 -14.08 12.76 2.37
C GLU A 159 -12.77 13.52 2.65
N HIS A 160 -12.63 14.12 3.82
CA HIS A 160 -11.51 14.99 4.17
C HIS A 160 -10.64 14.43 5.28
N ASP A 161 -11.23 13.99 6.37
CA ASP A 161 -10.53 13.45 7.52
C ASP A 161 -11.37 12.51 8.37
N VAL A 162 -10.69 11.68 9.16
CA VAL A 162 -11.27 10.87 10.22
C VAL A 162 -10.28 10.75 11.37
N THR A 163 -10.78 10.67 12.59
CA THR A 163 -9.97 10.43 13.79
C THR A 163 -10.43 9.17 14.50
N VAL A 164 -9.48 8.27 14.80
CA VAL A 164 -9.69 7.08 15.62
C VAL A 164 -9.03 7.31 16.98
N HIS A 165 -9.83 7.34 18.04
CA HIS A 165 -9.34 7.48 19.43
C HIS A 165 -9.10 6.09 20.02
N LEU A 166 -7.84 5.67 20.13
CA LEU A 166 -7.45 4.36 20.66
C LEU A 166 -6.07 4.40 21.34
N ASN A 167 -5.87 3.61 22.37
CA ASN A 167 -4.58 3.50 23.08
C ASN A 167 -4.04 4.85 23.59
N GLY A 168 -4.93 5.77 23.94
CA GLY A 168 -4.57 7.12 24.37
C GLY A 168 -4.08 8.04 23.24
N GLU A 169 -4.14 7.61 21.99
CA GLU A 169 -3.76 8.37 20.79
C GLU A 169 -4.99 8.90 20.05
N ASP A 170 -4.82 10.03 19.35
CA ASP A 170 -5.79 10.59 18.41
C ASP A 170 -5.25 10.34 16.99
N ILE A 171 -5.47 9.13 16.47
CA ILE A 171 -4.95 8.69 15.15
C ILE A 171 -5.76 9.42 14.08
N ARG A 172 -5.16 10.39 13.41
CA ARG A 172 -5.84 11.26 12.45
C ARG A 172 -5.41 10.90 11.02
N ALA A 173 -6.34 10.48 10.18
CA ALA A 173 -6.14 10.33 8.75
C ALA A 173 -6.64 11.60 8.05
N LEU A 174 -5.76 12.31 7.35
CA LEU A 174 -6.07 13.52 6.60
C LEU A 174 -5.86 13.25 5.11
N HIS A 175 -6.87 13.54 4.29
CA HIS A 175 -6.79 13.41 2.85
C HIS A 175 -6.08 14.61 2.21
N PHE A 176 -5.11 14.32 1.34
CA PHE A 176 -4.40 15.28 0.50
C PHE A 176 -4.65 14.90 -0.97
N PRO A 177 -5.51 15.67 -1.69
CA PRO A 177 -5.94 15.27 -3.02
C PRO A 177 -4.83 15.35 -4.05
N SER A 178 -4.83 14.39 -4.99
CA SER A 178 -3.98 14.36 -6.18
C SER A 178 -2.46 14.26 -5.91
N GLY A 179 -2.03 13.56 -4.87
CA GLY A 179 -0.64 13.26 -4.59
C GLY A 179 -0.12 12.08 -5.42
N HIS A 180 0.15 10.97 -4.78
CA HIS A 180 0.47 9.69 -5.39
C HIS A 180 -0.73 9.12 -6.17
N THR A 181 -1.93 9.23 -5.59
CA THR A 181 -3.24 8.93 -6.19
C THR A 181 -4.24 10.07 -5.90
N ASP A 182 -5.53 9.88 -6.22
CA ASP A 182 -6.59 10.80 -5.82
C ASP A 182 -7.27 10.44 -4.49
N GLY A 183 -6.79 9.40 -3.82
CA GLY A 183 -7.37 8.90 -2.56
C GLY A 183 -6.39 8.90 -1.38
N ASP A 184 -5.23 9.58 -1.52
CA ASP A 184 -4.18 9.50 -0.52
C ASP A 184 -4.60 10.11 0.82
N ALA A 185 -4.17 9.44 1.88
CA ALA A 185 -4.33 9.92 3.25
C ALA A 185 -2.99 9.78 3.99
N ILE A 186 -2.60 10.85 4.68
CA ILE A 186 -1.45 10.87 5.59
C ILE A 186 -1.99 10.69 7.02
N ILE A 187 -1.39 9.77 7.77
CA ILE A 187 -1.88 9.38 9.08
C ILE A 187 -0.95 9.90 10.18
N PHE A 188 -1.51 10.73 11.06
CA PHE A 188 -0.81 11.42 12.13
C PHE A 188 -1.06 10.72 13.47
N PHE A 189 0.00 10.56 14.27
CA PHE A 189 -0.01 10.09 15.66
C PHE A 189 0.57 11.21 16.55
N PRO A 190 -0.19 12.27 16.82
CA PRO A 190 0.33 13.51 17.40
C PRO A 190 0.95 13.33 18.79
N LYS A 191 0.37 12.49 19.66
CA LYS A 191 0.91 12.27 21.01
C LYS A 191 2.22 11.50 21.02
N ASN A 192 2.43 10.66 19.99
CA ASN A 192 3.66 9.90 19.82
C ASN A 192 4.68 10.58 18.89
N ASN A 193 4.33 11.73 18.31
CA ASN A 193 5.18 12.47 17.37
C ASN A 193 5.63 11.59 16.18
N VAL A 194 4.67 10.89 15.57
CA VAL A 194 4.89 10.01 14.41
C VAL A 194 3.89 10.36 13.32
N VAL A 195 4.32 10.27 12.06
CA VAL A 195 3.46 10.37 10.88
C VAL A 195 3.74 9.21 9.93
N HIS A 196 2.70 8.64 9.33
CA HIS A 196 2.81 7.69 8.21
C HIS A 196 2.32 8.39 6.96
N MET A 197 3.18 8.51 5.95
CA MET A 197 2.90 9.33 4.78
C MET A 197 2.39 8.54 3.57
N GLY A 198 2.25 7.21 3.70
CA GLY A 198 1.95 6.39 2.52
C GLY A 198 2.98 6.64 1.41
N ASP A 199 2.55 6.49 0.17
CA ASP A 199 3.42 6.67 -1.00
C ASP A 199 3.58 8.12 -1.45
N ASP A 200 2.98 9.09 -0.72
CA ASP A 200 3.35 10.50 -0.85
C ASP A 200 4.78 10.76 -0.40
N PHE A 201 5.39 9.83 0.36
CA PHE A 201 6.80 9.85 0.69
C PHE A 201 7.40 8.44 0.71
N VAL A 202 8.46 8.20 -0.09
CA VAL A 202 9.18 6.93 -0.20
C VAL A 202 10.69 7.12 -0.09
N ARG A 203 11.42 6.08 0.31
CA ARG A 203 12.87 6.10 0.54
C ARG A 203 13.66 5.14 -0.35
N TYR A 204 13.20 4.89 -1.57
CA TYR A 204 13.92 4.08 -2.57
C TYR A 204 14.33 4.86 -3.82
N GLY A 205 13.99 6.15 -3.91
CA GLY A 205 14.27 7.00 -5.07
C GLY A 205 13.16 8.00 -5.34
N PHE A 206 12.89 8.28 -6.61
CA PHE A 206 11.76 9.12 -6.98
C PHE A 206 10.44 8.38 -6.72
N PRO A 207 9.43 9.07 -6.16
CA PRO A 207 8.11 8.47 -5.95
C PRO A 207 7.45 8.14 -7.29
N PHE A 208 6.70 7.04 -7.31
CA PHE A 208 5.79 6.75 -8.40
C PHE A 208 4.57 7.68 -8.29
N ILE A 209 4.14 8.28 -9.40
CA ILE A 209 2.92 9.07 -9.47
C ILE A 209 1.91 8.32 -10.33
N ASP A 210 0.81 7.88 -9.74
CA ASP A 210 -0.27 7.20 -10.46
C ASP A 210 -1.19 8.20 -11.15
N VAL A 211 -0.73 8.73 -12.28
CA VAL A 211 -1.47 9.70 -13.09
C VAL A 211 -2.81 9.12 -13.58
N ALA A 212 -2.85 7.81 -13.85
CA ALA A 212 -4.09 7.16 -14.28
C ALA A 212 -5.15 7.13 -13.18
N SER A 213 -4.72 7.25 -11.92
CA SER A 213 -5.58 7.33 -10.75
C SER A 213 -5.65 8.73 -10.13
N GLY A 214 -5.42 9.76 -10.93
CA GLY A 214 -5.58 11.15 -10.52
C GLY A 214 -4.42 11.72 -9.70
N GLY A 215 -3.32 10.99 -9.55
CA GLY A 215 -2.09 11.50 -8.95
C GLY A 215 -1.42 12.55 -9.83
N SER A 216 -0.70 13.49 -9.22
CA SER A 216 0.08 14.51 -9.92
C SER A 216 1.31 14.94 -9.13
N VAL A 217 2.36 15.35 -9.84
CA VAL A 217 3.58 15.86 -9.22
C VAL A 217 3.29 17.10 -8.37
N GLN A 218 2.51 18.03 -8.89
CA GLN A 218 2.19 19.28 -8.17
C GLN A 218 1.34 18.98 -6.92
N GLY A 219 0.34 18.09 -7.04
CA GLY A 219 -0.49 17.71 -5.89
C GLY A 219 0.30 17.01 -4.81
N MET A 220 1.27 16.15 -5.17
CA MET A 220 2.18 15.53 -4.21
C MET A 220 3.03 16.57 -3.48
N ILE A 221 3.63 17.53 -4.19
CA ILE A 221 4.39 18.63 -3.58
C ILE A 221 3.52 19.39 -2.60
N ASP A 222 2.33 19.85 -3.05
CA ASP A 222 1.40 20.63 -2.24
C ASP A 222 0.93 19.84 -1.00
N GLY A 223 0.66 18.54 -1.16
CA GLY A 223 0.23 17.64 -0.08
C GLY A 223 1.32 17.45 0.97
N VAL A 224 2.53 17.11 0.54
CA VAL A 224 3.68 16.92 1.42
C VAL A 224 4.04 18.21 2.16
N GLU A 225 4.05 19.38 1.49
CA GLU A 225 4.30 20.67 2.14
C GLU A 225 3.24 21.01 3.19
N LYS A 226 1.96 20.81 2.88
CA LYS A 226 0.84 21.03 3.82
C LYS A 226 0.90 20.07 5.02
N ALA A 227 1.28 18.82 4.80
CA ALA A 227 1.47 17.86 5.87
C ALA A 227 2.66 18.25 6.76
N ALA A 228 3.82 18.54 6.16
CA ALA A 228 5.03 18.93 6.87
C ALA A 228 4.84 20.20 7.72
N ALA A 229 4.07 21.18 7.23
CA ALA A 229 3.74 22.38 7.98
C ALA A 229 2.95 22.14 9.29
N GLN A 230 2.35 20.96 9.46
CA GLN A 230 1.60 20.57 10.65
C GLN A 230 2.44 19.73 11.63
N LEU A 231 3.67 19.38 11.26
CA LEU A 231 4.52 18.44 11.99
C LEU A 231 5.59 19.18 12.81
N PRO A 232 5.91 18.70 14.02
CA PRO A 232 7.08 19.15 14.76
C PRO A 232 8.37 18.80 14.02
N ALA A 233 9.43 19.61 14.23
CA ALA A 233 10.71 19.41 13.55
C ALA A 233 11.39 18.05 13.85
N ASP A 234 11.09 17.45 15.01
CA ASP A 234 11.64 16.18 15.47
C ASP A 234 10.72 14.98 15.20
N VAL A 235 9.72 15.15 14.36
CA VAL A 235 8.76 14.07 14.01
C VAL A 235 9.48 12.87 13.39
N ARG A 236 8.99 11.68 13.72
CA ARG A 236 9.42 10.42 13.09
C ARG A 236 8.49 10.12 11.91
N VAL A 237 9.07 9.96 10.74
CA VAL A 237 8.33 9.76 9.49
C VAL A 237 8.43 8.31 9.04
N ILE A 238 7.32 7.62 8.98
CA ILE A 238 7.18 6.31 8.35
C ILE A 238 6.83 6.56 6.88
N PRO A 239 7.73 6.26 5.93
CA PRO A 239 7.43 6.36 4.51
C PRO A 239 6.54 5.20 4.07
N GLY A 240 5.86 5.30 2.93
CA GLY A 240 5.17 4.15 2.34
C GLY A 240 6.11 3.00 2.05
N HIS A 241 7.32 3.30 1.59
CA HIS A 241 8.37 2.30 1.37
C HIS A 241 9.74 2.79 1.82
N GLY A 242 10.55 1.85 2.31
CA GLY A 242 11.94 2.08 2.70
C GLY A 242 12.09 2.38 4.20
N VAL A 243 13.24 2.92 4.57
CA VAL A 243 13.63 3.05 5.99
C VAL A 243 12.95 4.23 6.68
N LEU A 244 12.74 4.11 8.00
CA LEU A 244 12.27 5.19 8.86
C LEU A 244 13.06 6.49 8.59
N SER A 245 12.37 7.63 8.61
CA SER A 245 12.90 8.95 8.29
C SER A 245 12.50 10.03 9.31
N ASN A 246 12.80 11.27 8.98
CA ASN A 246 12.44 12.51 9.66
C ASN A 246 12.16 13.59 8.58
N LEU A 247 12.10 14.86 8.95
CA LEU A 247 11.89 15.97 8.01
C LEU A 247 13.17 16.49 7.32
N ASP A 248 14.37 15.95 7.66
CA ASP A 248 15.66 16.36 7.05
C ASP A 248 15.91 15.72 5.68
#